data_d4b5a2ab5ddbfecb74e276fedce8eccf
#
_entry.id   d4b5a2ab5ddbfecb74e276fedce8eccf
#
_cell.length_a   1.000
_cell.length_b   1.000
_cell.length_c   1.000
_cell.angle_alpha   90.00
_cell.angle_beta   90.00
_cell.angle_gamma   90.00
#
_symmetry.space_group_name_H-M   'P 1'
#
loop_
_entity.id
_entity.type
_entity.pdbx_description
1 polymer ?
#
loop_
_entity_poly.entity_id
_entity_poly.type
_entity_poly.pdbx_seq_one_letter_code
_entity_poly.pdbx_strand_id
1 'polypeptide(L)'
;MNTTSPCLNRDVERHVLYTEAEKTERRALGLPACEPSPTGLIKQLPQGRTPVSKKAITASAVLNEAREYGSAFTRGLRVDLPGGITQLLISGTASVGENGETLYPGDFRAQLWRTYHNITELLKSEGATWHDIVRTTCYIRDIERDYAEFNHVRNEFFRALGLDPFPASTGIQARICRSDLLVEIEALAILYRGGGE
;
A
#
# COMPACT_ATOMS: atom_id res chain seq x y z
N MET A 1 22.84 -25.58 36.19
CA MET A 1 21.63 -24.78 36.13
C MET A 1 21.56 -24.19 34.73
N ASN A 2 20.73 -24.83 33.87
CA ASN A 2 20.58 -24.39 32.48
C ASN A 2 19.66 -23.18 32.44
N THR A 3 20.24 -22.00 32.26
CA THR A 3 19.48 -20.79 31.96
C THR A 3 19.20 -20.79 30.45
N THR A 4 18.13 -21.44 30.05
CA THR A 4 17.54 -21.27 28.72
C THR A 4 17.17 -19.81 28.54
N SER A 5 17.84 -19.16 27.60
CA SER A 5 17.57 -17.76 27.20
C SER A 5 16.07 -17.60 26.87
N PRO A 6 15.36 -16.63 27.46
CA PRO A 6 13.91 -16.43 27.21
C PRO A 6 13.56 -16.03 25.76
N CYS A 7 14.55 -15.88 24.91
CA CYS A 7 14.40 -15.38 23.54
C CYS A 7 14.29 -16.49 22.46
N LEU A 8 14.31 -17.77 22.86
CA LEU A 8 14.31 -18.88 21.89
C LEU A 8 12.94 -19.60 21.91
N ASN A 9 12.00 -19.12 21.12
CA ASN A 9 10.90 -19.93 20.66
C ASN A 9 11.14 -20.31 19.19
N ARG A 10 11.33 -21.60 18.90
CA ARG A 10 11.88 -22.13 17.63
C ARG A 10 11.08 -21.79 16.36
N ASP A 11 9.84 -21.37 16.50
CA ASP A 11 8.95 -21.12 15.37
C ASP A 11 9.00 -19.70 14.79
N VAL A 12 9.79 -18.79 15.40
CA VAL A 12 9.92 -17.37 14.97
C VAL A 12 11.38 -16.97 14.73
N GLU A 13 12.27 -17.93 14.65
CA GLU A 13 13.74 -17.76 14.71
C GLU A 13 14.39 -16.98 13.57
N ARG A 14 13.66 -16.47 12.58
CA ARG A 14 14.31 -15.88 11.39
C ARG A 14 14.25 -14.36 11.27
N HIS A 15 13.59 -13.64 12.17
CA HIS A 15 13.24 -12.25 11.84
C HIS A 15 13.90 -11.14 12.66
N VAL A 16 14.51 -11.39 13.82
CA VAL A 16 15.27 -10.33 14.54
C VAL A 16 16.41 -10.96 15.33
N LEU A 17 17.43 -11.40 14.63
CA LEU A 17 18.68 -11.80 15.29
C LEU A 17 19.60 -10.57 15.36
N TYR A 18 19.65 -9.92 16.51
CA TYR A 18 20.71 -8.96 16.78
C TYR A 18 22.07 -9.66 16.81
N THR A 19 23.06 -9.05 16.20
CA THR A 19 24.47 -9.43 16.36
C THR A 19 24.88 -9.30 17.83
N GLU A 20 25.94 -9.96 18.25
CA GLU A 20 26.43 -9.82 19.63
C GLU A 20 26.85 -8.38 19.95
N ALA A 21 27.34 -7.62 18.96
CA ALA A 21 27.65 -6.21 19.11
C ALA A 21 26.38 -5.39 19.42
N GLU A 22 25.31 -5.57 18.64
CA GLU A 22 24.03 -4.90 18.88
C GLU A 22 23.38 -5.29 20.21
N LYS A 23 23.47 -6.55 20.61
CA LYS A 23 23.00 -6.99 21.93
C LYS A 23 23.80 -6.33 23.08
N THR A 24 25.10 -6.14 22.89
CA THR A 24 25.95 -5.49 23.87
C THR A 24 25.59 -4.01 23.99
N GLU A 25 25.42 -3.30 22.88
CA GLU A 25 24.99 -1.92 22.85
C GLU A 25 23.61 -1.73 23.51
N ARG A 26 22.66 -2.59 23.19
CA ARG A 26 21.32 -2.57 23.79
C ARG A 26 21.37 -2.75 25.31
N ARG A 27 22.19 -3.69 25.82
CA ARG A 27 22.40 -3.87 27.26
C ARG A 27 23.01 -2.63 27.93
N ALA A 28 23.96 -1.98 27.28
CA ALA A 28 24.57 -0.74 27.79
C ALA A 28 23.57 0.42 27.89
N LEU A 29 22.54 0.42 27.03
CA LEU A 29 21.45 1.38 27.02
C LEU A 29 20.26 0.97 27.95
N GLY A 30 20.37 -0.13 28.68
CA GLY A 30 19.28 -0.65 29.53
C GLY A 30 18.10 -1.24 28.72
N LEU A 31 18.30 -1.54 27.45
CA LEU A 31 17.29 -2.15 26.57
C LEU A 31 17.37 -3.68 26.62
N PRO A 32 16.24 -4.40 26.37
CA PRO A 32 16.28 -5.86 26.25
C PRO A 32 17.29 -6.32 25.21
N ALA A 33 18.01 -7.40 25.45
CA ALA A 33 18.97 -7.98 24.51
C ALA A 33 18.31 -8.59 23.26
N CYS A 34 16.98 -8.73 23.26
CA CYS A 34 16.17 -9.13 22.12
C CYS A 34 14.81 -8.43 22.20
N GLU A 35 14.17 -8.21 21.05
CA GLU A 35 12.78 -7.74 21.03
C GLU A 35 11.85 -8.88 21.52
N PRO A 36 10.74 -8.52 22.19
CA PRO A 36 9.70 -9.50 22.49
C PRO A 36 9.17 -10.08 21.18
N SER A 37 8.98 -11.41 21.16
CA SER A 37 8.39 -12.08 20.00
C SER A 37 7.09 -11.38 19.60
N PRO A 38 6.87 -11.07 18.29
CA PRO A 38 5.61 -10.51 17.82
C PRO A 38 4.39 -11.31 18.27
N THR A 39 4.51 -12.64 18.38
CA THR A 39 3.45 -13.52 18.91
C THR A 39 3.20 -13.32 20.40
N GLY A 40 4.14 -12.75 21.15
CA GLY A 40 3.97 -12.36 22.56
C GLY A 40 3.21 -11.05 22.75
N LEU A 41 3.18 -10.19 21.71
CA LEU A 41 2.53 -8.88 21.77
C LEU A 41 1.00 -8.96 21.51
N ILE A 42 0.52 -10.03 20.87
CA ILE A 42 -0.90 -10.17 20.49
C ILE A 42 -1.42 -11.50 21.01
N LYS A 43 -1.57 -11.62 22.32
CA LYS A 43 -2.06 -12.89 22.90
C LYS A 43 -3.57 -13.06 22.88
N GLN A 44 -4.35 -11.99 22.73
CA GLN A 44 -5.83 -12.13 22.67
C GLN A 44 -6.44 -10.92 21.93
N LEU A 45 -7.31 -11.18 20.97
CA LEU A 45 -8.29 -10.17 20.55
C LEU A 45 -9.17 -9.84 21.76
N PRO A 46 -9.46 -8.56 22.04
CA PRO A 46 -10.40 -8.19 23.09
C PRO A 46 -11.71 -8.95 22.90
N GLN A 47 -12.23 -9.53 24.00
CA GLN A 47 -13.50 -10.27 23.96
C GLN A 47 -14.61 -9.36 23.41
N GLY A 48 -15.48 -9.90 22.55
CA GLY A 48 -16.61 -9.19 21.97
C GLY A 48 -16.32 -8.38 20.71
N ARG A 49 -15.09 -8.43 20.14
CA ARG A 49 -14.82 -7.81 18.84
C ARG A 49 -14.99 -8.83 17.71
N THR A 50 -15.85 -8.51 16.75
CA THR A 50 -15.87 -9.19 15.44
C THR A 50 -14.86 -8.50 14.51
N PRO A 51 -13.87 -9.23 13.98
CA PRO A 51 -12.95 -8.65 12.99
C PRO A 51 -13.71 -8.17 11.75
N VAL A 52 -13.32 -7.05 11.22
CA VAL A 52 -13.82 -6.57 9.92
C VAL A 52 -13.34 -7.50 8.81
N SER A 53 -14.22 -7.87 7.89
CA SER A 53 -13.86 -8.67 6.72
C SER A 53 -12.88 -7.90 5.84
N LYS A 54 -11.78 -8.57 5.46
CA LYS A 54 -10.72 -7.98 4.61
C LYS A 54 -10.32 -8.97 3.53
N LYS A 55 -10.11 -8.45 2.32
CA LYS A 55 -9.65 -9.21 1.16
C LYS A 55 -8.56 -8.42 0.43
N ALA A 56 -7.47 -9.08 0.04
CA ALA A 56 -6.46 -8.48 -0.83
C ALA A 56 -7.06 -8.19 -2.22
N ILE A 57 -6.75 -7.03 -2.77
CA ILE A 57 -7.08 -6.64 -4.14
C ILE A 57 -5.85 -6.93 -5.00
N THR A 58 -6.05 -7.56 -6.14
CA THR A 58 -4.99 -7.96 -7.07
C THR A 58 -5.37 -7.61 -8.50
N ALA A 59 -4.37 -7.35 -9.35
CA ALA A 59 -4.52 -7.12 -10.78
C ALA A 59 -3.31 -7.72 -11.53
N SER A 60 -3.00 -8.99 -11.25
CA SER A 60 -1.76 -9.66 -11.68
C SER A 60 -1.56 -9.72 -13.19
N ALA A 61 -2.60 -9.49 -14.00
CA ALA A 61 -2.48 -9.39 -15.45
C ALA A 61 -1.72 -8.12 -15.93
N VAL A 62 -1.60 -7.10 -15.07
CA VAL A 62 -1.00 -5.81 -15.44
C VAL A 62 0.00 -5.28 -14.41
N LEU A 63 -0.03 -5.82 -13.19
CA LEU A 63 0.75 -5.35 -12.06
C LEU A 63 1.15 -6.55 -11.17
N ASN A 64 2.44 -6.79 -11.00
CA ASN A 64 2.92 -7.89 -10.16
C ASN A 64 2.54 -7.71 -8.69
N GLU A 65 2.46 -8.82 -7.96
CA GLU A 65 2.17 -8.79 -6.53
C GLU A 65 3.41 -8.44 -5.69
N ALA A 66 3.20 -7.67 -4.61
CA ALA A 66 4.30 -7.19 -3.78
C ALA A 66 5.13 -8.32 -3.13
N ARG A 67 4.49 -9.43 -2.79
CA ARG A 67 5.15 -10.62 -2.24
C ARG A 67 6.16 -11.26 -3.19
N GLU A 68 6.01 -11.07 -4.51
CA GLU A 68 6.91 -11.63 -5.53
C GLU A 68 8.31 -11.02 -5.46
N TYR A 69 8.44 -9.81 -4.93
CA TYR A 69 9.72 -9.17 -4.65
C TYR A 69 10.02 -8.99 -3.15
N GLY A 70 9.39 -9.84 -2.31
CA GLY A 70 9.72 -9.92 -0.88
C GLY A 70 9.13 -8.83 0.01
N SER A 71 8.16 -8.06 -0.48
CA SER A 71 7.53 -6.99 0.30
C SER A 71 6.23 -7.44 0.97
N ALA A 72 6.07 -7.07 2.24
CA ALA A 72 4.95 -7.49 3.08
C ALA A 72 3.76 -6.51 3.01
N PHE A 73 3.22 -6.28 1.80
CA PHE A 73 1.99 -5.51 1.62
C PHE A 73 1.15 -6.10 0.47
N THR A 74 -0.08 -5.61 0.29
CA THR A 74 -0.97 -5.94 -0.83
C THR A 74 -1.14 -4.73 -1.74
N ARG A 75 -1.44 -4.95 -3.02
CA ARG A 75 -1.70 -3.84 -3.98
C ARG A 75 -2.93 -3.01 -3.61
N GLY A 76 -3.83 -3.60 -2.88
CA GLY A 76 -4.96 -2.93 -2.26
C GLY A 76 -5.63 -3.84 -1.26
N LEU A 77 -6.47 -3.26 -0.42
CA LEU A 77 -7.25 -3.97 0.58
C LEU A 77 -8.71 -3.58 0.47
N ARG A 78 -9.57 -4.55 0.20
CA ARG A 78 -11.02 -4.41 0.34
C ARG A 78 -11.39 -4.61 1.80
N VAL A 79 -12.23 -3.72 2.32
CA VAL A 79 -12.78 -3.78 3.68
C VAL A 79 -14.29 -3.64 3.60
N ASP A 80 -15.02 -4.69 3.99
CA ASP A 80 -16.48 -4.67 4.01
C ASP A 80 -16.96 -4.23 5.40
N LEU A 81 -17.76 -3.16 5.43
CA LEU A 81 -18.32 -2.53 6.62
C LEU A 81 -19.82 -2.84 6.74
N PRO A 82 -20.40 -2.76 7.97
CA PRO A 82 -21.84 -2.87 8.16
C PRO A 82 -22.63 -1.89 7.26
N GLY A 83 -23.85 -2.25 6.89
CA GLY A 83 -24.73 -1.41 6.06
C GLY A 83 -24.44 -1.46 4.57
N GLY A 84 -23.71 -2.46 4.08
CA GLY A 84 -23.44 -2.63 2.66
C GLY A 84 -22.36 -1.68 2.11
N ILE A 85 -21.57 -1.07 2.96
CA ILE A 85 -20.46 -0.18 2.57
C ILE A 85 -19.19 -1.01 2.37
N THR A 86 -18.54 -0.83 1.24
CA THR A 86 -17.21 -1.39 0.95
C THR A 86 -16.21 -0.25 0.76
N GLN A 87 -15.06 -0.35 1.43
CA GLN A 87 -13.91 0.52 1.19
C GLN A 87 -12.83 -0.25 0.43
N LEU A 88 -12.26 0.39 -0.59
CA LEU A 88 -11.07 -0.10 -1.29
C LEU A 88 -9.91 0.85 -0.99
N LEU A 89 -8.93 0.35 -0.24
CA LEU A 89 -7.71 1.05 0.06
C LEU A 89 -6.67 0.60 -0.97
N ILE A 90 -6.38 1.42 -1.95
CA ILE A 90 -5.36 1.15 -2.97
C ILE A 90 -4.03 1.66 -2.46
N SER A 91 -3.07 0.76 -2.34
CA SER A 91 -1.71 1.08 -1.90
C SER A 91 -0.99 1.96 -2.93
N GLY A 92 0.14 2.56 -2.53
CA GLY A 92 1.00 3.28 -3.45
C GLY A 92 1.22 2.48 -4.74
N THR A 93 0.71 3.03 -5.83
CA THR A 93 0.70 2.43 -7.16
C THR A 93 1.47 3.36 -8.11
N ALA A 94 2.38 2.80 -8.88
CA ALA A 94 3.25 3.52 -9.80
C ALA A 94 3.31 2.84 -11.17
N SER A 95 4.16 3.33 -12.07
CA SER A 95 4.38 2.78 -13.40
C SER A 95 5.19 1.47 -13.36
N VAL A 96 4.57 0.42 -12.84
CA VAL A 96 5.16 -0.93 -12.71
C VAL A 96 4.38 -1.90 -13.59
N GLY A 97 5.07 -2.81 -14.26
CA GLY A 97 4.51 -3.84 -15.11
C GLY A 97 4.21 -5.15 -14.36
N GLU A 98 3.70 -6.13 -15.12
CA GLU A 98 3.31 -7.46 -14.62
C GLU A 98 4.50 -8.28 -14.12
N ASN A 99 5.71 -8.01 -14.60
CA ASN A 99 6.93 -8.67 -14.15
C ASN A 99 7.68 -7.86 -13.06
N GLY A 100 7.09 -6.76 -12.58
CA GLY A 100 7.66 -5.92 -11.55
C GLY A 100 8.68 -4.89 -12.01
N GLU A 101 8.89 -4.75 -13.31
CA GLU A 101 9.77 -3.75 -13.91
C GLU A 101 9.15 -2.35 -13.85
N THR A 102 9.99 -1.31 -13.80
CA THR A 102 9.54 0.06 -14.01
C THR A 102 9.32 0.30 -15.50
N LEU A 103 8.11 0.71 -15.86
CA LEU A 103 7.79 1.09 -17.25
C LEU A 103 8.00 2.59 -17.47
N TYR A 104 8.43 2.95 -18.67
CA TYR A 104 8.65 4.34 -19.13
C TYR A 104 9.61 5.15 -18.23
N PRO A 105 10.84 4.63 -17.92
CA PRO A 105 11.81 5.38 -17.11
C PRO A 105 12.11 6.74 -17.74
N GLY A 106 12.07 7.81 -16.95
CA GLY A 106 12.35 9.17 -17.40
C GLY A 106 11.19 9.92 -18.06
N ASP A 107 10.10 9.25 -18.41
CA ASP A 107 8.90 9.87 -19.00
C ASP A 107 7.80 10.01 -17.94
N PHE A 108 7.67 11.22 -17.36
CA PHE A 108 6.68 11.51 -16.32
C PHE A 108 5.24 11.30 -16.81
N ARG A 109 4.92 11.78 -18.02
CA ARG A 109 3.58 11.68 -18.60
C ARG A 109 3.17 10.23 -18.81
N ALA A 110 4.05 9.43 -19.43
CA ALA A 110 3.78 8.01 -19.65
C ALA A 110 3.68 7.24 -18.33
N GLN A 111 4.53 7.54 -17.34
CA GLN A 111 4.42 6.93 -16.01
C GLN A 111 3.11 7.27 -15.32
N LEU A 112 2.64 8.51 -15.40
CA LEU A 112 1.37 8.91 -14.79
C LEU A 112 0.18 8.19 -15.44
N TRP A 113 0.15 8.09 -16.78
CA TRP A 113 -0.88 7.32 -17.49
C TRP A 113 -0.85 5.83 -17.12
N ARG A 114 0.33 5.23 -17.01
CA ARG A 114 0.47 3.83 -16.58
C ARG A 114 0.02 3.65 -15.13
N THR A 115 0.31 4.60 -14.25
CA THR A 115 -0.17 4.60 -12.87
C THR A 115 -1.70 4.60 -12.81
N TYR A 116 -2.36 5.47 -13.59
CA TYR A 116 -3.83 5.48 -13.69
C TYR A 116 -4.38 4.18 -14.26
N HIS A 117 -3.72 3.60 -15.27
CA HIS A 117 -4.10 2.29 -15.81
C HIS A 117 -4.05 1.20 -14.72
N ASN A 118 -2.95 1.12 -13.96
CA ASN A 118 -2.80 0.13 -12.90
C ASN A 118 -3.89 0.29 -11.80
N ILE A 119 -4.18 1.52 -11.38
CA ILE A 119 -5.27 1.81 -10.44
C ILE A 119 -6.63 1.39 -11.03
N THR A 120 -6.86 1.68 -12.29
CA THR A 120 -8.10 1.29 -13.00
C THR A 120 -8.31 -0.23 -12.96
N GLU A 121 -7.26 -1.01 -13.20
CA GLU A 121 -7.38 -2.47 -13.19
C GLU A 121 -7.59 -3.02 -11.76
N LEU A 122 -6.97 -2.40 -10.74
CA LEU A 122 -7.26 -2.72 -9.34
C LEU A 122 -8.72 -2.41 -8.96
N LEU A 123 -9.27 -1.29 -9.41
CA LEU A 123 -10.68 -0.94 -9.19
C LEU A 123 -11.60 -1.94 -9.90
N LYS A 124 -11.35 -2.23 -11.18
CA LYS A 124 -12.13 -3.17 -11.98
C LYS A 124 -12.18 -4.56 -11.35
N SER A 125 -11.09 -5.05 -10.76
CA SER A 125 -11.04 -6.37 -10.12
C SER A 125 -12.03 -6.50 -8.95
N GLU A 126 -12.47 -5.38 -8.40
CA GLU A 126 -13.47 -5.30 -7.33
C GLU A 126 -14.82 -4.71 -7.81
N GLY A 127 -15.03 -4.57 -9.12
CA GLY A 127 -16.25 -4.01 -9.70
C GLY A 127 -16.46 -2.53 -9.36
N ALA A 128 -15.37 -1.80 -9.15
CA ALA A 128 -15.34 -0.38 -8.88
C ALA A 128 -14.82 0.42 -10.08
N THR A 129 -15.01 1.72 -10.03
CA THR A 129 -14.58 2.68 -11.04
C THR A 129 -13.96 3.91 -10.39
N TRP A 130 -13.46 4.82 -11.20
CA TRP A 130 -12.96 6.13 -10.72
C TRP A 130 -14.06 7.01 -10.09
N HIS A 131 -15.34 6.77 -10.39
CA HIS A 131 -16.47 7.47 -9.75
C HIS A 131 -16.61 7.10 -8.27
N ASP A 132 -16.06 5.97 -7.85
CA ASP A 132 -16.09 5.51 -6.46
C ASP A 132 -14.92 6.06 -5.65
N ILE A 133 -13.90 6.65 -6.31
CA ILE A 133 -12.74 7.23 -5.62
C ILE A 133 -13.14 8.54 -4.93
N VAL A 134 -12.91 8.58 -3.62
CA VAL A 134 -13.17 9.76 -2.79
C VAL A 134 -11.91 10.55 -2.46
N ARG A 135 -10.74 9.91 -2.50
CA ARG A 135 -9.46 10.54 -2.17
C ARG A 135 -8.30 9.94 -2.94
N THR A 136 -7.34 10.79 -3.31
CA THR A 136 -6.01 10.39 -3.79
C THR A 136 -4.91 11.13 -3.02
N THR A 137 -3.78 10.44 -2.75
CA THR A 137 -2.52 11.08 -2.36
C THR A 137 -1.50 10.81 -3.44
N CYS A 138 -0.92 11.86 -3.99
CA CYS A 138 -0.03 11.80 -5.15
C CYS A 138 1.38 12.20 -4.72
N TYR A 139 2.30 11.26 -4.83
CA TYR A 139 3.71 11.43 -4.53
C TYR A 139 4.45 11.72 -5.82
N ILE A 140 5.07 12.90 -5.94
CA ILE A 140 5.79 13.35 -7.12
C ILE A 140 7.26 13.47 -6.76
N ARG A 141 8.14 12.86 -7.53
CA ARG A 141 9.57 12.85 -7.22
C ARG A 141 10.19 14.25 -7.28
N ASP A 142 9.83 15.04 -8.26
CA ASP A 142 10.29 16.41 -8.47
C ASP A 142 9.07 17.30 -8.75
N ILE A 143 8.49 17.86 -7.70
CA ILE A 143 7.24 18.61 -7.80
C ILE A 143 7.43 19.92 -8.56
N GLU A 144 8.59 20.55 -8.46
CA GLU A 144 8.89 21.80 -9.16
C GLU A 144 8.93 21.59 -10.67
N ARG A 145 9.47 20.47 -11.12
CA ARG A 145 9.54 20.13 -12.53
C ARG A 145 8.21 19.62 -13.09
N ASP A 146 7.53 18.73 -12.34
CA ASP A 146 6.51 17.85 -12.91
C ASP A 146 5.06 18.27 -12.56
N TYR A 147 4.85 19.23 -11.63
CA TYR A 147 3.51 19.52 -11.13
C TYR A 147 2.55 20.10 -12.18
N ALA A 148 3.06 20.90 -13.09
CA ALA A 148 2.23 21.44 -14.18
C ALA A 148 1.73 20.32 -15.11
N GLU A 149 2.62 19.40 -15.50
CA GLU A 149 2.28 18.24 -16.33
C GLU A 149 1.38 17.27 -15.59
N PHE A 150 1.63 17.03 -14.29
CA PHE A 150 0.75 16.25 -13.43
C PHE A 150 -0.68 16.77 -13.46
N ASN A 151 -0.88 18.08 -13.25
CA ASN A 151 -2.20 18.68 -13.28
C ASN A 151 -2.86 18.59 -14.66
N HIS A 152 -2.08 18.77 -15.72
CA HIS A 152 -2.56 18.68 -17.10
C HIS A 152 -3.12 17.27 -17.37
N VAL A 153 -2.34 16.24 -17.17
CA VAL A 153 -2.73 14.84 -17.39
C VAL A 153 -3.90 14.43 -16.49
N ARG A 154 -3.86 14.80 -15.20
CA ARG A 154 -4.96 14.51 -14.27
C ARG A 154 -6.28 15.12 -14.74
N ASN A 155 -6.25 16.38 -15.15
CA ASN A 155 -7.44 17.08 -15.63
C ASN A 155 -7.99 16.45 -16.91
N GLU A 156 -7.13 16.06 -17.85
CA GLU A 156 -7.54 15.34 -19.06
C GLU A 156 -8.22 14.02 -18.68
N PHE A 157 -7.58 13.24 -17.83
CA PHE A 157 -8.07 11.92 -17.43
C PHE A 157 -9.41 12.01 -16.69
N PHE A 158 -9.53 12.87 -15.67
CA PHE A 158 -10.77 12.99 -14.89
C PHE A 158 -11.92 13.57 -15.69
N ARG A 159 -11.67 14.53 -16.59
CA ARG A 159 -12.71 15.06 -17.50
C ARG A 159 -13.16 14.02 -18.53
N ALA A 160 -12.23 13.25 -19.08
CA ALA A 160 -12.57 12.17 -20.03
C ALA A 160 -13.47 11.11 -19.40
N LEU A 161 -13.34 10.87 -18.08
CA LEU A 161 -14.21 9.99 -17.31
C LEU A 161 -15.52 10.65 -16.86
N GLY A 162 -15.68 11.96 -17.02
CA GLY A 162 -16.87 12.69 -16.57
C GLY A 162 -17.02 12.74 -15.06
N LEU A 163 -15.91 12.77 -14.31
CA LEU A 163 -15.97 12.81 -12.83
C LEU A 163 -16.54 14.15 -12.35
N ASP A 164 -17.62 14.11 -11.58
CA ASP A 164 -18.22 15.25 -10.89
C ASP A 164 -18.91 14.74 -9.60
N PRO A 165 -18.48 15.17 -8.40
CA PRO A 165 -17.30 15.98 -8.15
C PRO A 165 -15.97 15.23 -8.39
N PHE A 166 -14.87 15.96 -8.51
CA PHE A 166 -13.54 15.36 -8.49
C PHE A 166 -13.20 14.82 -7.11
N PRO A 167 -12.36 13.75 -7.00
CA PRO A 167 -11.87 13.27 -5.71
C PRO A 167 -11.08 14.35 -4.94
N ALA A 168 -11.16 14.31 -3.60
CA ALA A 168 -10.22 15.04 -2.78
C ALA A 168 -8.78 14.58 -3.09
N SER A 169 -7.82 15.51 -3.19
CA SER A 169 -6.46 15.17 -3.58
C SER A 169 -5.41 15.97 -2.81
N THR A 170 -4.29 15.31 -2.50
CA THR A 170 -3.09 15.95 -1.95
C THR A 170 -1.90 15.56 -2.82
N GLY A 171 -1.12 16.55 -3.27
CA GLY A 171 0.15 16.34 -3.99
C GLY A 171 1.31 16.72 -3.09
N ILE A 172 2.32 15.86 -3.00
CA ILE A 172 3.52 16.05 -2.19
C ILE A 172 4.77 15.62 -2.96
N GLN A 173 5.87 16.32 -2.73
CA GLN A 173 7.16 15.83 -3.18
C GLN A 173 7.64 14.72 -2.27
N ALA A 174 8.04 13.57 -2.85
CA ALA A 174 8.52 12.45 -2.09
C ALA A 174 9.62 11.69 -2.81
N ARG A 175 10.55 11.12 -2.02
CA ARG A 175 11.53 10.18 -2.52
C ARG A 175 10.87 8.80 -2.69
N ILE A 176 10.33 8.53 -3.87
CA ILE A 176 9.69 7.25 -4.20
C ILE A 176 10.69 6.09 -4.10
N CYS A 177 10.21 4.90 -3.75
CA CYS A 177 11.02 3.72 -3.42
C CYS A 177 12.06 3.31 -4.47
N ARG A 178 11.77 3.50 -5.76
CA ARG A 178 12.70 3.22 -6.87
C ARG A 178 13.16 4.53 -7.48
N SER A 179 14.43 4.62 -7.86
CA SER A 179 15.03 5.85 -8.41
C SER A 179 14.47 6.26 -9.78
N ASP A 180 13.93 5.32 -10.54
CA ASP A 180 13.38 5.48 -11.89
C ASP A 180 11.86 5.72 -11.92
N LEU A 181 11.17 5.65 -10.76
CA LEU A 181 9.78 6.07 -10.63
C LEU A 181 9.70 7.58 -10.35
N LEU A 182 8.84 8.26 -11.10
CA LEU A 182 8.65 9.71 -11.04
C LEU A 182 7.37 10.10 -10.31
N VAL A 183 6.37 9.20 -10.28
CA VAL A 183 5.07 9.41 -9.64
C VAL A 183 4.56 8.11 -9.02
N GLU A 184 3.90 8.24 -7.88
CA GLU A 184 3.18 7.17 -7.19
C GLU A 184 1.87 7.74 -6.63
N ILE A 185 0.79 6.97 -6.66
CA ILE A 185 -0.53 7.41 -6.20
C ILE A 185 -1.14 6.32 -5.34
N GLU A 186 -1.60 6.69 -4.14
CA GLU A 186 -2.52 5.91 -3.35
C GLU A 186 -3.95 6.45 -3.48
N ALA A 187 -4.95 5.59 -3.34
CA ALA A 187 -6.35 5.99 -3.48
C ALA A 187 -7.26 5.28 -2.47
N LEU A 188 -8.34 5.96 -2.10
CA LEU A 188 -9.44 5.41 -1.35
C LEU A 188 -10.72 5.50 -2.20
N ALA A 189 -11.38 4.35 -2.40
CA ALA A 189 -12.71 4.29 -2.98
C ALA A 189 -13.73 3.81 -1.95
N ILE A 190 -14.96 4.29 -2.06
CA ILE A 190 -16.09 3.89 -1.22
C ILE A 190 -17.25 3.50 -2.12
N LEU A 191 -17.73 2.27 -1.95
CA LEU A 191 -18.87 1.73 -2.68
C LEU A 191 -20.00 1.41 -1.72
N TYR A 192 -21.24 1.64 -2.19
CA TYR A 192 -22.44 1.12 -1.54
C TYR A 192 -22.98 -0.05 -2.38
N ARG A 193 -23.02 -1.23 -1.80
CA ARG A 193 -23.44 -2.44 -2.51
C ARG A 193 -24.87 -2.90 -2.18
N GLY A 194 -25.67 -2.04 -1.53
CA GLY A 194 -27.00 -2.40 -1.05
C GLY A 194 -26.95 -3.65 -0.17
N GLY A 195 -27.48 -3.63 1.02
CA GLY A 195 -27.73 -4.87 1.74
C GLY A 195 -28.77 -5.66 0.92
N GLY A 196 -28.38 -6.81 0.37
CA GLY A 196 -29.37 -7.78 -0.07
C GLY A 196 -30.26 -8.11 1.12
N GLU A 197 -31.54 -7.85 1.01
CA GLU A 197 -32.55 -8.35 1.94
C GLU A 197 -32.55 -9.88 1.94
#